data_078f2e284a3951e5b37599623bff2a94
#
_entry.id   078f2e284a3951e5b37599623bff2a94
#
_cell.length_a   1.000
_cell.length_b   1.000
_cell.length_c   1.000
_cell.angle_alpha   90.00
_cell.angle_beta   90.00
_cell.angle_gamma   90.00
#
_symmetry.space_group_name_H-M   'P 1'
#
loop_
_entity.id
_entity.type
_entity.pdbx_description
1 polymer ?
#
loop_
_entity_poly.entity_id
_entity_poly.type
_entity_poly.pdbx_seq_one_letter_code
_entity_poly.pdbx_strand_id
1 'polypeptide(L)'
;MNMHNKLPDTDSASVYAFPAASDDTGTASRRGWLKPLLIVLVLAAAAFGAWKIFGPKPKTAPVVANIPEVTVVVPGTTAVAQTITASGSIAARRDSAIGVVGEGGRVTAVLVDAGQRISKGQVLVRIDNSVQIQTSNQLAASIRSAQADANLAESNLKRAQALVGRGFISKADIDQRTATRDGADARVAVAKAQLAENNARIERLNVRAPADGLILARSVETGQIVSPSAVLFRIAEGSVLEMRAQVAEQDIAFLRAGMAAAVTPVGSAQEYRGRVWLLDPMIDNVSRQGIARIALPYSPGLRVGAFAKARITAGEASRPVLPQSAVQADDKGSYVMIVGAGNKVERRAITVGTVSDQGVAIATGLTGSEKVVANAAAFLRPGEAIAPVIAKKAA
;
A
#
# COMPACT_ATOMS: atom_id res chain seq x y z
N MET A 1 28.96 39.20 -21.97
CA MET A 1 29.71 38.47 -22.99
C MET A 1 28.66 37.75 -23.83
N ASN A 2 28.03 38.47 -24.68
CA ASN A 2 28.03 38.72 -26.11
C ASN A 2 28.35 37.50 -26.98
N MET A 3 27.36 37.14 -27.78
CA MET A 3 27.35 36.90 -29.25
C MET A 3 26.07 36.10 -29.57
N HIS A 4 25.01 36.65 -30.17
CA HIS A 4 24.84 37.08 -31.55
C HIS A 4 25.26 36.02 -32.58
N ASN A 5 24.23 35.42 -33.27
CA ASN A 5 24.19 35.25 -34.74
C ASN A 5 22.79 34.74 -35.13
N LYS A 6 21.88 35.49 -35.75
CA LYS A 6 21.78 36.02 -37.10
C LYS A 6 21.30 34.98 -38.13
N LEU A 7 20.06 35.20 -38.57
CA LEU A 7 19.36 34.62 -39.75
C LEU A 7 20.11 34.93 -41.05
N PRO A 8 19.80 34.25 -42.15
CA PRO A 8 19.41 34.99 -43.32
C PRO A 8 18.12 34.53 -44.01
N ASP A 9 17.39 35.53 -44.48
CA ASP A 9 16.40 35.48 -45.53
C ASP A 9 17.01 35.06 -46.87
N THR A 10 16.25 34.46 -47.74
CA THR A 10 16.26 34.72 -49.18
C THR A 10 14.94 34.32 -49.84
N ASP A 11 14.33 35.34 -50.37
CA ASP A 11 13.40 35.42 -51.49
C ASP A 11 13.72 34.49 -52.66
N SER A 12 12.73 34.05 -53.38
CA SER A 12 12.61 34.24 -54.82
C SER A 12 11.25 33.80 -55.35
N ALA A 13 10.51 34.80 -55.76
CA ALA A 13 9.37 34.71 -56.67
C ALA A 13 9.81 34.26 -58.06
N SER A 14 8.99 33.48 -58.75
CA SER A 14 9.01 33.47 -60.22
C SER A 14 7.56 33.37 -60.76
N VAL A 15 7.22 34.49 -61.31
CA VAL A 15 6.14 34.83 -62.22
C VAL A 15 6.31 34.04 -63.52
N TYR A 16 5.23 33.45 -64.05
CA TYR A 16 5.11 33.21 -65.47
C TYR A 16 3.80 33.80 -65.99
N ALA A 17 4.01 34.76 -66.89
CA ALA A 17 3.02 35.52 -67.62
C ALA A 17 2.50 34.74 -68.83
N PHE A 18 1.27 35.05 -69.21
CA PHE A 18 0.69 34.75 -70.48
C PHE A 18 1.29 35.57 -71.62
N PRO A 19 1.14 35.16 -72.86
CA PRO A 19 1.01 36.08 -73.97
C PRO A 19 -0.38 36.01 -74.63
N ALA A 20 -0.85 37.18 -74.93
CA ALA A 20 -2.07 37.46 -75.71
C ALA A 20 -1.73 37.61 -77.24
N ALA A 21 -2.80 37.48 -77.92
CA ALA A 21 -3.15 38.15 -79.18
C ALA A 21 -2.58 37.67 -80.51
N SER A 22 -3.36 37.46 -81.46
CA SER A 22 -3.70 38.55 -82.43
C SER A 22 -4.69 38.06 -83.50
N ASP A 23 -5.54 38.98 -83.85
CA ASP A 23 -6.47 38.99 -84.98
C ASP A 23 -5.86 38.43 -86.28
N ASP A 24 -6.70 37.85 -87.11
CA ASP A 24 -6.93 38.50 -88.43
C ASP A 24 -8.20 37.98 -89.13
N THR A 25 -8.71 38.87 -89.91
CA THR A 25 -9.90 38.98 -90.68
C THR A 25 -9.95 38.06 -91.93
N GLY A 26 -11.13 37.69 -92.32
CA GLY A 26 -11.35 37.12 -93.66
C GLY A 26 -12.83 36.85 -94.00
N THR A 27 -13.47 37.85 -94.59
CA THR A 27 -14.81 37.83 -95.16
C THR A 27 -14.89 36.90 -96.34
N ALA A 28 -15.99 36.11 -96.44
CA ALA A 28 -16.68 35.82 -97.70
C ALA A 28 -18.06 35.25 -97.55
N SER A 29 -19.01 35.96 -98.08
CA SER A 29 -20.41 35.70 -98.33
C SER A 29 -20.67 34.38 -99.10
N ARG A 30 -21.73 33.58 -98.67
CA ARG A 30 -22.65 32.99 -99.65
C ARG A 30 -23.97 32.58 -98.99
N ARG A 31 -24.92 33.09 -99.57
CA ARG A 31 -26.36 33.06 -99.38
C ARG A 31 -27.01 31.66 -99.64
N GLY A 32 -27.91 31.27 -98.80
CA GLY A 32 -29.18 30.82 -99.44
C GLY A 32 -29.66 29.40 -99.17
N TRP A 33 -29.21 28.64 -98.09
CA TRP A 33 -29.80 27.32 -97.86
C TRP A 33 -30.01 26.94 -96.40
N LEU A 34 -30.08 27.91 -95.54
CA LEU A 34 -30.19 27.72 -94.08
C LEU A 34 -31.63 27.73 -93.56
N LYS A 35 -32.66 28.04 -94.39
CA LYS A 35 -34.03 28.15 -93.85
C LYS A 35 -34.70 26.76 -93.59
N PRO A 36 -34.51 25.71 -94.42
CA PRO A 36 -35.14 24.43 -94.09
C PRO A 36 -34.35 23.69 -92.97
N LEU A 37 -33.05 23.92 -92.79
CA LEU A 37 -32.27 23.25 -91.76
C LEU A 37 -32.63 23.78 -90.36
N LEU A 38 -32.97 25.09 -90.27
CA LEU A 38 -33.32 25.72 -88.98
C LEU A 38 -34.66 25.20 -88.45
N ILE A 39 -35.63 24.92 -89.35
CA ILE A 39 -36.96 24.36 -89.01
C ILE A 39 -36.80 22.92 -88.48
N VAL A 40 -35.96 22.11 -89.10
CA VAL A 40 -35.68 20.73 -88.65
C VAL A 40 -34.98 20.73 -87.32
N LEU A 41 -34.05 21.68 -87.11
CA LEU A 41 -33.30 21.78 -85.84
C LEU A 41 -34.23 22.26 -84.72
N VAL A 42 -35.17 23.19 -85.02
CA VAL A 42 -36.13 23.64 -84.00
C VAL A 42 -37.16 22.52 -83.64
N LEU A 43 -37.60 21.75 -84.66
CA LEU A 43 -38.46 20.59 -84.39
C LEU A 43 -37.70 19.48 -83.64
N ALA A 44 -36.48 19.23 -83.96
CA ALA A 44 -35.61 18.29 -83.22
C ALA A 44 -35.36 18.73 -81.80
N ALA A 45 -35.13 20.04 -81.58
CA ALA A 45 -34.95 20.62 -80.24
C ALA A 45 -36.26 20.58 -79.45
N ALA A 46 -37.38 20.83 -80.08
CA ALA A 46 -38.71 20.70 -79.42
C ALA A 46 -39.04 19.25 -79.05
N ALA A 47 -38.73 18.29 -79.96
CA ALA A 47 -38.94 16.85 -79.67
C ALA A 47 -38.01 16.36 -78.58
N PHE A 48 -36.73 16.85 -78.55
CA PHE A 48 -35.77 16.52 -77.48
C PHE A 48 -36.18 17.19 -76.17
N GLY A 49 -36.70 18.37 -76.21
CA GLY A 49 -37.20 19.06 -75.02
C GLY A 49 -38.46 18.35 -74.46
N ALA A 50 -39.40 17.96 -75.32
CA ALA A 50 -40.59 17.20 -74.93
C ALA A 50 -40.22 15.80 -74.37
N TRP A 51 -39.21 15.11 -74.99
CA TRP A 51 -38.68 13.85 -74.42
C TRP A 51 -37.97 13.99 -73.05
N LYS A 52 -37.35 15.13 -72.84
CA LYS A 52 -36.74 15.41 -71.51
C LYS A 52 -37.75 15.73 -70.44
N ILE A 53 -38.91 16.34 -70.84
CA ILE A 53 -39.99 16.74 -69.90
C ILE A 53 -40.98 15.58 -69.64
N PHE A 54 -41.34 14.79 -70.69
CA PHE A 54 -42.31 13.71 -70.60
C PHE A 54 -41.70 12.30 -70.69
N GLY A 55 -40.33 12.17 -70.81
CA GLY A 55 -39.63 10.89 -70.75
C GLY A 55 -39.85 10.19 -69.42
N PRO A 56 -39.92 8.86 -69.38
CA PRO A 56 -40.09 8.12 -68.16
C PRO A 56 -38.94 8.41 -67.23
N LYS A 57 -39.22 9.06 -66.07
CA LYS A 57 -38.21 9.26 -65.00
C LYS A 57 -37.63 7.90 -64.65
N PRO A 58 -36.27 7.70 -64.63
CA PRO A 58 -35.68 6.46 -64.16
C PRO A 58 -36.24 6.19 -62.77
N LYS A 59 -36.88 5.06 -62.57
CA LYS A 59 -37.22 4.55 -61.25
C LYS A 59 -35.91 4.40 -60.51
N THR A 60 -35.63 5.29 -59.54
CA THR A 60 -34.56 5.13 -58.55
C THR A 60 -34.84 3.79 -57.88
N ALA A 61 -33.98 2.78 -58.16
CA ALA A 61 -34.03 1.54 -57.41
C ALA A 61 -33.90 1.90 -55.92
N PRO A 62 -34.66 1.28 -55.02
CA PRO A 62 -34.49 1.52 -53.61
C PRO A 62 -33.02 1.21 -53.29
N VAL A 63 -32.29 2.19 -52.77
CA VAL A 63 -30.98 1.98 -52.15
C VAL A 63 -31.22 1.00 -51.02
N VAL A 64 -30.95 -0.29 -51.26
CA VAL A 64 -30.88 -1.27 -50.20
C VAL A 64 -29.76 -0.76 -49.31
N ALA A 65 -30.12 -0.12 -48.21
CA ALA A 65 -29.19 0.27 -47.20
C ALA A 65 -28.51 -1.04 -46.74
N ASN A 66 -27.26 -1.20 -47.13
CA ASN A 66 -26.46 -2.37 -46.73
C ASN A 66 -26.19 -2.19 -45.23
N ILE A 67 -27.14 -2.68 -44.41
CA ILE A 67 -27.04 -2.58 -42.96
C ILE A 67 -25.91 -3.52 -42.55
N PRO A 68 -24.80 -3.03 -42.01
CA PRO A 68 -23.66 -3.86 -41.66
C PRO A 68 -24.05 -4.84 -40.53
N GLU A 69 -23.72 -6.10 -40.71
CA GLU A 69 -23.80 -7.09 -39.63
C GLU A 69 -22.68 -6.87 -38.65
N VAL A 70 -23.03 -6.66 -37.39
CA VAL A 70 -22.06 -6.35 -36.34
C VAL A 70 -22.22 -7.30 -35.15
N THR A 71 -21.12 -7.90 -34.73
CA THR A 71 -21.11 -8.80 -33.58
C THR A 71 -21.31 -8.01 -32.30
N VAL A 72 -22.34 -8.37 -31.54
CA VAL A 72 -22.66 -7.77 -30.24
C VAL A 72 -22.53 -8.79 -29.11
N VAL A 73 -22.14 -8.34 -27.96
CA VAL A 73 -22.06 -9.14 -26.73
C VAL A 73 -22.92 -8.51 -25.65
N VAL A 74 -23.62 -9.35 -24.88
CA VAL A 74 -24.25 -8.95 -23.63
C VAL A 74 -23.31 -9.40 -22.52
N PRO A 75 -22.60 -8.49 -21.86
CA PRO A 75 -21.49 -8.84 -20.96
C PRO A 75 -21.94 -9.66 -19.75
N GLY A 76 -23.18 -9.46 -19.31
CA GLY A 76 -23.62 -9.97 -18.00
C GLY A 76 -22.82 -9.30 -16.88
N THR A 77 -22.87 -9.85 -15.69
CA THR A 77 -22.02 -9.41 -14.57
C THR A 77 -21.19 -10.59 -14.08
N THR A 78 -19.89 -10.36 -13.89
CA THR A 78 -18.95 -11.35 -13.36
C THR A 78 -18.35 -10.81 -12.06
N ALA A 79 -18.15 -11.68 -11.07
CA ALA A 79 -17.44 -11.31 -9.86
C ALA A 79 -15.96 -11.04 -10.21
N VAL A 80 -15.54 -9.80 -10.11
CA VAL A 80 -14.17 -9.38 -10.37
C VAL A 80 -13.55 -8.96 -9.04
N ALA A 81 -12.39 -9.54 -8.70
CA ALA A 81 -11.66 -9.16 -7.49
C ALA A 81 -11.24 -7.69 -7.57
N GLN A 82 -11.71 -6.91 -6.61
CA GLN A 82 -11.25 -5.53 -6.45
C GLN A 82 -9.94 -5.54 -5.69
N THR A 83 -8.87 -5.12 -6.33
CA THR A 83 -7.54 -5.06 -5.75
C THR A 83 -7.10 -3.62 -5.56
N ILE A 84 -6.72 -3.27 -4.34
CA ILE A 84 -6.12 -1.98 -3.99
C ILE A 84 -4.61 -2.19 -3.87
N THR A 85 -3.85 -1.42 -4.65
CA THR A 85 -2.39 -1.42 -4.60
C THR A 85 -1.89 -0.26 -3.75
N ALA A 86 -1.02 -0.56 -2.80
CA ALA A 86 -0.44 0.43 -1.91
C ALA A 86 1.06 0.20 -1.76
N SER A 87 1.81 1.27 -1.56
CA SER A 87 3.24 1.21 -1.23
C SER A 87 3.46 1.54 0.24
N GLY A 88 4.57 1.08 0.80
CA GLY A 88 4.88 1.37 2.19
C GLY A 88 6.18 0.72 2.64
N SER A 89 6.42 0.70 3.94
CA SER A 89 7.62 0.12 4.53
C SER A 89 7.29 -1.05 5.45
N ILE A 90 8.21 -1.99 5.51
CA ILE A 90 8.17 -3.10 6.45
C ILE A 90 8.68 -2.61 7.81
N ALA A 91 7.94 -2.88 8.87
CA ALA A 91 8.28 -2.51 10.24
C ALA A 91 8.09 -3.70 11.19
N ALA A 92 8.68 -3.64 12.36
CA ALA A 92 8.27 -4.52 13.45
C ALA A 92 6.87 -4.10 13.94
N ARG A 93 6.01 -5.06 14.17
CA ARG A 93 4.66 -4.78 14.72
C ARG A 93 4.75 -4.17 16.12
N ARG A 94 5.68 -4.68 16.94
CA ARG A 94 6.07 -4.13 18.24
C ARG A 94 7.56 -3.95 18.25
N ASP A 95 8.01 -2.72 18.19
CA ASP A 95 9.42 -2.33 18.23
C ASP A 95 9.72 -1.83 19.64
N SER A 96 10.50 -2.61 20.38
CA SER A 96 10.88 -2.28 21.74
C SER A 96 12.35 -1.97 21.82
N ALA A 97 12.65 -0.85 22.47
CA ALA A 97 14.01 -0.47 22.82
C ALA A 97 14.39 -1.11 24.17
N ILE A 98 15.49 -1.82 24.21
CA ILE A 98 16.06 -2.39 25.44
C ILE A 98 17.27 -1.56 25.82
N GLY A 99 17.25 -1.04 27.04
CA GLY A 99 18.30 -0.17 27.56
C GLY A 99 18.71 -0.54 28.97
N VAL A 100 19.61 0.27 29.53
CA VAL A 100 20.09 0.14 30.90
C VAL A 100 19.06 0.73 31.85
N VAL A 101 18.65 -0.06 32.85
CA VAL A 101 17.74 0.37 33.91
C VAL A 101 18.51 0.56 35.22
N GLY A 102 18.58 1.78 35.72
CA GLY A 102 19.27 2.12 36.96
C GLY A 102 20.69 2.61 36.70
N GLU A 103 21.70 1.90 37.16
CA GLU A 103 23.12 2.31 37.09
C GLU A 103 23.72 1.91 35.74
N GLY A 104 24.48 2.84 35.14
CA GLY A 104 25.35 2.53 34.00
C GLY A 104 26.67 1.88 34.42
N GLY A 105 27.55 1.64 33.46
CA GLY A 105 28.87 1.07 33.75
C GLY A 105 29.56 0.57 32.49
N ARG A 106 30.70 -0.11 32.69
CA ARG A 106 31.42 -0.75 31.58
C ARG A 106 30.75 -2.06 31.19
N VAL A 107 30.54 -2.26 29.92
CA VAL A 107 30.06 -3.52 29.36
C VAL A 107 31.17 -4.56 29.40
N THR A 108 30.96 -5.67 30.11
CA THR A 108 31.92 -6.78 30.22
C THR A 108 31.71 -7.82 29.11
N ALA A 109 30.47 -8.04 28.69
CA ALA A 109 30.16 -8.98 27.62
C ALA A 109 28.84 -8.62 26.92
N VAL A 110 28.81 -8.76 25.60
CA VAL A 110 27.63 -8.75 24.77
C VAL A 110 27.41 -10.16 24.26
N LEU A 111 26.24 -10.76 24.54
CA LEU A 111 25.97 -12.20 24.35
C LEU A 111 25.13 -12.50 23.12
N VAL A 112 24.69 -11.47 22.40
CA VAL A 112 23.77 -11.59 21.26
C VAL A 112 24.10 -10.56 20.20
N ASP A 113 23.74 -10.90 18.93
CA ASP A 113 23.96 -10.05 17.78
C ASP A 113 22.66 -9.71 17.05
N ALA A 114 22.70 -8.69 16.17
CA ALA A 114 21.59 -8.35 15.30
C ALA A 114 21.21 -9.54 14.41
N GLY A 115 19.89 -9.76 14.22
CA GLY A 115 19.34 -10.88 13.47
C GLY A 115 19.14 -12.16 14.27
N GLN A 116 19.60 -12.24 15.54
CA GLN A 116 19.36 -13.39 16.40
C GLN A 116 17.99 -13.36 17.05
N ARG A 117 17.42 -14.55 17.27
CA ARG A 117 16.22 -14.72 18.08
C ARG A 117 16.59 -14.85 19.54
N ILE A 118 15.82 -14.22 20.40
CA ILE A 118 16.00 -14.21 21.85
C ILE A 118 14.74 -14.64 22.55
N SER A 119 14.91 -15.23 23.73
CA SER A 119 13.83 -15.63 24.62
C SER A 119 13.68 -14.67 25.79
N LYS A 120 12.48 -14.53 26.32
CA LYS A 120 12.17 -13.73 27.50
C LYS A 120 13.08 -14.12 28.66
N GLY A 121 13.69 -13.13 29.33
CA GLY A 121 14.60 -13.33 30.45
C GLY A 121 16.05 -13.69 30.06
N GLN A 122 16.33 -13.96 28.77
CA GLN A 122 17.68 -14.20 28.28
C GLN A 122 18.57 -12.97 28.54
N VAL A 123 19.77 -13.20 29.07
CA VAL A 123 20.76 -12.13 29.28
C VAL A 123 21.35 -11.74 27.93
N LEU A 124 21.27 -10.44 27.60
CA LEU A 124 21.77 -9.87 26.36
C LEU A 124 23.15 -9.21 26.55
N VAL A 125 23.30 -8.48 27.66
CA VAL A 125 24.53 -7.76 28.04
C VAL A 125 24.78 -7.92 29.50
N ARG A 126 26.06 -8.01 29.87
CA ARG A 126 26.52 -7.89 31.24
C ARG A 126 27.30 -6.60 31.40
N ILE A 127 26.93 -5.84 32.42
CA ILE A 127 27.65 -4.64 32.89
C ILE A 127 28.48 -5.04 34.08
N ASP A 128 29.64 -4.41 34.27
CA ASP A 128 30.53 -4.66 35.38
C ASP A 128 29.82 -4.46 36.74
N ASN A 129 29.79 -5.49 37.54
CA ASN A 129 29.13 -5.52 38.84
C ASN A 129 30.14 -5.83 39.97
N SER A 130 31.45 -5.70 39.70
CA SER A 130 32.51 -6.04 40.66
C SER A 130 32.38 -5.29 41.98
N VAL A 131 32.06 -4.01 41.93
CA VAL A 131 31.86 -3.16 43.15
C VAL A 131 30.65 -3.63 43.93
N GLN A 132 29.51 -3.91 43.25
CA GLN A 132 28.30 -4.36 43.91
C GLN A 132 28.43 -5.76 44.52
N ILE A 133 29.27 -6.62 43.95
CA ILE A 133 29.61 -7.93 44.54
C ILE A 133 30.39 -7.73 45.85
N GLN A 134 31.37 -6.83 45.88
CA GLN A 134 32.09 -6.54 47.14
C GLN A 134 31.16 -5.94 48.21
N THR A 135 30.25 -5.07 47.79
CA THR A 135 29.22 -4.54 48.67
C THR A 135 28.32 -5.64 49.22
N SER A 136 27.91 -6.63 48.38
CA SER A 136 27.16 -7.81 48.87
C SER A 136 27.91 -8.59 49.91
N ASN A 137 29.24 -8.81 49.71
CA ASN A 137 30.08 -9.50 50.68
C ASN A 137 30.14 -8.75 52.03
N GLN A 138 30.25 -7.43 51.98
CA GLN A 138 30.24 -6.57 53.19
C GLN A 138 28.88 -6.65 53.91
N LEU A 139 27.75 -6.55 53.17
CA LEU A 139 26.42 -6.65 53.75
C LEU A 139 26.15 -8.05 54.33
N ALA A 140 26.65 -9.09 53.67
CA ALA A 140 26.53 -10.44 54.21
C ALA A 140 27.35 -10.61 55.52
N ALA A 141 28.50 -9.95 55.67
CA ALA A 141 29.21 -9.90 56.94
C ALA A 141 28.46 -9.13 58.03
N SER A 142 27.80 -8.03 57.66
CA SER A 142 26.91 -7.26 58.57
C SER A 142 25.75 -8.09 59.10
N ILE A 143 25.13 -8.90 58.23
CA ILE A 143 24.04 -9.83 58.61
C ILE A 143 24.58 -10.83 59.66
N ARG A 144 25.80 -11.43 59.44
CA ARG A 144 26.37 -12.36 60.41
C ARG A 144 26.63 -11.73 61.76
N SER A 145 27.08 -10.46 61.80
CA SER A 145 27.26 -9.72 63.04
C SER A 145 25.92 -9.48 63.73
N ALA A 146 24.92 -8.93 63.02
CA ALA A 146 23.58 -8.68 63.58
C ALA A 146 22.94 -9.98 64.08
N GLN A 147 23.12 -11.10 63.38
CA GLN A 147 22.62 -12.42 63.80
C GLN A 147 23.29 -12.93 65.07
N ALA A 148 24.63 -12.70 65.24
CA ALA A 148 25.32 -13.03 66.46
C ALA A 148 24.75 -12.23 67.67
N ASP A 149 24.50 -10.95 67.47
CA ASP A 149 23.90 -10.07 68.51
C ASP A 149 22.48 -10.56 68.85
N ALA A 150 21.67 -10.91 67.89
CA ALA A 150 20.31 -11.44 68.07
C ALA A 150 20.34 -12.77 68.84
N ASN A 151 21.26 -13.68 68.46
CA ASN A 151 21.41 -14.96 69.15
C ASN A 151 21.88 -14.80 70.60
N LEU A 152 22.72 -13.78 70.86
CA LEU A 152 23.14 -13.42 72.22
C LEU A 152 21.97 -12.89 73.03
N ALA A 153 21.19 -11.97 72.46
CA ALA A 153 20.00 -11.37 73.09
C ALA A 153 18.92 -12.46 73.39
N GLU A 154 18.67 -13.35 72.45
CA GLU A 154 17.76 -14.49 72.61
C GLU A 154 18.24 -15.44 73.72
N SER A 155 19.53 -15.78 73.75
CA SER A 155 20.14 -16.60 74.79
C SER A 155 20.05 -15.96 76.19
N ASN A 156 20.21 -14.63 76.26
CA ASN A 156 20.08 -13.87 77.50
C ASN A 156 18.63 -13.85 77.97
N LEU A 157 17.66 -13.64 77.08
CA LEU A 157 16.21 -13.71 77.41
C LEU A 157 15.84 -15.10 77.90
N LYS A 158 16.25 -16.19 77.19
CA LYS A 158 15.94 -17.58 77.53
C LYS A 158 16.51 -17.92 78.93
N ARG A 159 17.72 -17.48 79.25
CA ARG A 159 18.29 -17.69 80.59
C ARG A 159 17.48 -16.94 81.63
N ALA A 160 17.08 -15.70 81.39
CA ALA A 160 16.31 -14.89 82.31
C ALA A 160 14.90 -15.52 82.56
N GLN A 161 14.24 -15.99 81.52
CA GLN A 161 12.94 -16.71 81.59
C GLN A 161 13.04 -17.95 82.48
N ALA A 162 14.10 -18.72 82.43
CA ALA A 162 14.33 -19.89 83.31
C ALA A 162 14.50 -19.52 84.79
N LEU A 163 14.88 -18.26 85.12
CA LEU A 163 15.12 -17.79 86.51
C LEU A 163 13.90 -17.03 87.08
N VAL A 164 13.03 -16.51 86.25
CA VAL A 164 11.85 -15.72 86.69
C VAL A 164 10.88 -16.58 87.55
N GLY A 165 10.67 -17.84 87.16
CA GLY A 165 9.82 -18.81 87.86
C GLY A 165 10.32 -19.14 89.27
N ARG A 166 11.60 -18.85 89.56
CA ARG A 166 12.24 -19.03 90.87
C ARG A 166 12.31 -17.74 91.72
N GLY A 167 11.77 -16.64 91.17
CA GLY A 167 11.71 -15.36 91.90
C GLY A 167 13.01 -14.54 91.88
N PHE A 168 14.05 -14.96 91.08
CA PHE A 168 15.37 -14.28 91.04
C PHE A 168 15.45 -13.10 90.06
N ILE A 169 14.43 -12.92 89.18
CA ILE A 169 14.38 -11.86 88.16
C ILE A 169 13.01 -11.27 88.12
N SER A 170 12.88 -9.94 87.98
CA SER A 170 11.63 -9.21 87.89
C SER A 170 10.96 -9.34 86.50
N LYS A 171 9.62 -9.16 86.43
CA LYS A 171 8.91 -9.08 85.15
C LYS A 171 9.45 -7.92 84.30
N ALA A 172 9.74 -6.77 84.84
CA ALA A 172 10.32 -5.62 84.12
C ALA A 172 11.65 -5.98 83.47
N ASP A 173 12.49 -6.84 84.10
CA ASP A 173 13.73 -7.34 83.48
C ASP A 173 13.48 -8.22 82.26
N ILE A 174 12.45 -9.10 82.33
CA ILE A 174 12.02 -9.92 81.19
C ILE A 174 11.54 -9.06 80.07
N ASP A 175 10.69 -8.05 80.36
CA ASP A 175 10.17 -7.11 79.34
C ASP A 175 11.32 -6.35 78.65
N GLN A 176 12.30 -5.87 79.45
CA GLN A 176 13.50 -5.21 78.91
C GLN A 176 14.33 -6.10 77.99
N ARG A 177 14.55 -7.41 78.39
CA ARG A 177 15.31 -8.38 77.58
C ARG A 177 14.52 -8.77 76.33
N THR A 178 13.20 -8.87 76.40
CA THR A 178 12.31 -9.12 75.29
C THR A 178 12.43 -7.96 74.28
N ALA A 179 12.35 -6.70 74.75
CA ALA A 179 12.54 -5.53 73.89
C ALA A 179 13.95 -5.49 73.23
N THR A 180 15.00 -5.92 74.04
CA THR A 180 16.37 -6.02 73.49
C THR A 180 16.51 -7.06 72.39
N ARG A 181 15.92 -8.29 72.59
CA ARG A 181 15.88 -9.33 71.58
C ARG A 181 15.11 -8.88 70.36
N ASP A 182 13.89 -8.29 70.50
CA ASP A 182 13.08 -7.79 69.39
C ASP A 182 13.82 -6.74 68.59
N GLY A 183 14.52 -5.81 69.28
CA GLY A 183 15.37 -4.83 68.66
C GLY A 183 16.57 -5.41 67.91
N ALA A 184 17.15 -6.51 68.42
CA ALA A 184 18.23 -7.21 67.72
C ALA A 184 17.74 -7.95 66.46
N ASP A 185 16.60 -8.62 66.58
CA ASP A 185 15.93 -9.25 65.43
C ASP A 185 15.52 -8.25 64.34
N ALA A 186 15.04 -7.07 64.74
CA ALA A 186 14.75 -6.00 63.80
C ALA A 186 16.02 -5.55 63.03
N ARG A 187 17.19 -5.47 63.71
CA ARG A 187 18.46 -5.14 63.05
C ARG A 187 18.88 -6.21 62.02
N VAL A 188 18.66 -7.49 62.30
CA VAL A 188 18.87 -8.58 61.34
C VAL A 188 17.97 -8.39 60.12
N ALA A 189 16.71 -8.07 60.32
CA ALA A 189 15.77 -7.82 59.24
C ALA A 189 16.23 -6.65 58.34
N VAL A 190 16.66 -5.54 58.92
CA VAL A 190 17.20 -4.36 58.21
C VAL A 190 18.43 -4.75 57.40
N ALA A 191 19.41 -5.47 58.00
CA ALA A 191 20.61 -5.91 57.28
C ALA A 191 20.29 -6.84 56.11
N LYS A 192 19.33 -7.76 56.24
CA LYS A 192 18.83 -8.63 55.16
C LYS A 192 18.19 -7.83 54.04
N ALA A 193 17.39 -6.82 54.37
CA ALA A 193 16.75 -5.92 53.38
C ALA A 193 17.78 -5.16 52.57
N GLN A 194 18.84 -4.64 53.22
CA GLN A 194 19.95 -3.97 52.51
C GLN A 194 20.69 -4.88 51.53
N LEU A 195 20.96 -6.14 51.91
CA LEU A 195 21.53 -7.12 50.98
C LEU A 195 20.59 -7.41 49.80
N ALA A 196 19.29 -7.57 50.09
CA ALA A 196 18.31 -7.81 49.03
C ALA A 196 18.24 -6.66 48.04
N GLU A 197 18.31 -5.41 48.51
CA GLU A 197 18.35 -4.21 47.65
C GLU A 197 19.59 -4.23 46.76
N ASN A 198 20.80 -4.50 47.36
CA ASN A 198 22.02 -4.56 46.56
C ASN A 198 22.01 -5.70 45.52
N ASN A 199 21.47 -6.86 45.86
CA ASN A 199 21.31 -7.98 44.91
C ASN A 199 20.36 -7.60 43.75
N ALA A 200 19.28 -6.84 44.05
CA ALA A 200 18.41 -6.31 43.00
C ALA A 200 19.12 -5.29 42.08
N ARG A 201 20.09 -4.52 42.58
CA ARG A 201 20.97 -3.67 41.76
C ARG A 201 21.88 -4.51 40.86
N ILE A 202 22.51 -5.57 41.39
CA ILE A 202 23.33 -6.50 40.60
C ILE A 202 22.51 -7.12 39.46
N GLU A 203 21.30 -7.59 39.74
CA GLU A 203 20.45 -8.19 38.71
C GLU A 203 20.13 -7.20 37.59
N ARG A 204 19.94 -5.91 37.87
CA ARG A 204 19.72 -4.87 36.83
C ARG A 204 20.94 -4.62 35.94
N LEU A 205 22.16 -4.98 36.39
CA LEU A 205 23.36 -4.90 35.56
C LEU A 205 23.47 -6.07 34.55
N ASN A 206 22.64 -7.09 34.67
CA ASN A 206 22.38 -8.06 33.64
C ASN A 206 21.17 -7.63 32.81
N VAL A 207 21.42 -6.97 31.68
CA VAL A 207 20.32 -6.52 30.79
C VAL A 207 19.69 -7.74 30.14
N ARG A 208 18.39 -7.96 30.39
CA ARG A 208 17.64 -9.13 29.93
C ARG A 208 16.56 -8.74 28.92
N ALA A 209 16.19 -9.70 28.06
CA ALA A 209 15.09 -9.55 27.13
C ALA A 209 13.74 -9.50 27.88
N PRO A 210 12.88 -8.48 27.64
CA PRO A 210 11.56 -8.39 28.27
C PRO A 210 10.54 -9.37 27.69
N ALA A 211 10.74 -9.80 26.44
CA ALA A 211 9.88 -10.70 25.69
C ALA A 211 10.70 -11.53 24.69
N ASP A 212 10.07 -12.61 24.17
CA ASP A 212 10.61 -13.32 23.01
C ASP A 212 10.62 -12.39 21.78
N GLY A 213 11.64 -12.51 20.95
CA GLY A 213 11.72 -11.62 19.80
C GLY A 213 12.92 -11.84 18.90
N LEU A 214 13.07 -10.92 17.94
CA LEU A 214 14.21 -10.84 17.03
C LEU A 214 14.96 -9.54 17.28
N ILE A 215 16.28 -9.59 17.41
CA ILE A 215 17.12 -8.40 17.53
C ILE A 215 17.19 -7.71 16.17
N LEU A 216 16.70 -6.46 16.10
CA LEU A 216 16.73 -5.63 14.90
C LEU A 216 18.04 -4.84 14.77
N ALA A 217 18.53 -4.32 15.90
CA ALA A 217 19.74 -3.54 15.95
C ALA A 217 20.45 -3.73 17.30
N ARG A 218 21.77 -3.71 17.26
CA ARG A 218 22.68 -3.69 18.42
C ARG A 218 23.50 -2.39 18.38
N SER A 219 23.39 -1.61 19.45
CA SER A 219 24.05 -0.31 19.60
C SER A 219 25.02 -0.30 20.77
N VAL A 220 25.59 -1.46 21.13
CA VAL A 220 26.49 -1.63 22.26
C VAL A 220 27.62 -2.58 21.91
N GLU A 221 28.83 -2.24 22.40
CA GLU A 221 30.05 -3.06 22.24
C GLU A 221 30.67 -3.45 23.58
N THR A 222 31.39 -4.57 23.59
CA THR A 222 32.16 -4.98 24.76
C THR A 222 33.25 -3.94 25.06
N GLY A 223 33.40 -3.58 26.35
CA GLY A 223 34.31 -2.54 26.79
C GLY A 223 33.76 -1.12 26.77
N GLN A 224 32.63 -0.89 26.14
CA GLN A 224 31.97 0.41 26.09
C GLN A 224 31.41 0.79 27.47
N ILE A 225 31.46 2.10 27.79
CA ILE A 225 30.76 2.65 28.96
C ILE A 225 29.36 3.10 28.54
N VAL A 226 28.36 2.58 29.22
CA VAL A 226 26.96 2.90 28.97
C VAL A 226 26.35 3.69 30.12
N SER A 227 25.56 4.72 29.78
CA SER A 227 24.88 5.55 30.75
C SER A 227 23.50 4.97 31.09
N PRO A 228 22.90 5.37 32.23
CA PRO A 228 21.48 5.08 32.49
C PRO A 228 20.58 5.50 31.34
N SER A 229 19.57 4.70 31.03
CA SER A 229 18.62 4.91 29.94
C SER A 229 19.21 4.84 28.50
N ALA A 230 20.48 4.48 28.33
CA ALA A 230 21.06 4.24 27.00
C ALA A 230 20.36 3.05 26.34
N VAL A 231 19.93 3.22 25.09
CA VAL A 231 19.34 2.15 24.28
C VAL A 231 20.47 1.27 23.74
N LEU A 232 20.45 0.00 24.10
CA LEU A 232 21.47 -0.99 23.71
C LEU A 232 21.02 -1.86 22.56
N PHE A 233 19.73 -2.20 22.51
CA PHE A 233 19.11 -3.03 21.46
C PHE A 233 17.75 -2.49 21.05
N ARG A 234 17.37 -2.83 19.80
CA ARG A 234 15.99 -2.75 19.34
C ARG A 234 15.55 -4.14 18.98
N ILE A 235 14.35 -4.54 19.43
CA ILE A 235 13.82 -5.88 19.18
C ILE A 235 12.43 -5.80 18.54
N ALA A 236 12.15 -6.74 17.64
CA ALA A 236 10.78 -7.04 17.20
C ALA A 236 10.20 -8.08 18.16
N GLU A 237 9.32 -7.68 19.06
CA GLU A 237 8.66 -8.61 19.98
C GLU A 237 7.80 -9.63 19.21
N GLY A 238 7.87 -10.88 19.63
CA GLY A 238 7.17 -12.00 19.00
C GLY A 238 7.66 -12.33 17.60
N SER A 239 8.74 -11.66 17.11
CA SER A 239 9.23 -11.79 15.73
C SER A 239 8.15 -11.55 14.68
N VAL A 240 7.14 -10.72 14.96
CA VAL A 240 6.06 -10.39 14.04
C VAL A 240 6.40 -9.09 13.32
N LEU A 241 6.38 -9.16 12.00
CA LEU A 241 6.55 -7.99 11.14
C LEU A 241 5.21 -7.48 10.63
N GLU A 242 5.16 -6.24 10.20
CA GLU A 242 4.03 -5.64 9.50
C GLU A 242 4.51 -4.81 8.34
N MET A 243 3.71 -4.71 7.30
CA MET A 243 3.86 -3.65 6.31
C MET A 243 2.91 -2.51 6.66
N ARG A 244 3.43 -1.30 6.72
CA ARG A 244 2.67 -0.06 6.85
C ARG A 244 2.41 0.47 5.46
N ALA A 245 1.28 0.05 4.88
CA ALA A 245 0.89 0.40 3.53
C ALA A 245 0.14 1.73 3.53
N GLN A 246 0.63 2.70 2.75
CA GLN A 246 -0.01 4.00 2.55
C GLN A 246 -1.09 3.86 1.49
N VAL A 247 -2.32 4.15 1.87
CA VAL A 247 -3.52 4.00 1.04
C VAL A 247 -4.21 5.34 0.91
N ALA A 248 -4.65 5.69 -0.29
CA ALA A 248 -5.40 6.92 -0.52
C ALA A 248 -6.72 6.92 0.27
N GLU A 249 -7.17 8.07 0.73
CA GLU A 249 -8.39 8.24 1.54
C GLU A 249 -9.62 7.60 0.88
N GLN A 250 -9.77 7.77 -0.43
CA GLN A 250 -10.86 7.20 -1.21
C GLN A 250 -10.88 5.65 -1.21
N ASP A 251 -9.73 5.01 -1.08
CA ASP A 251 -9.58 3.56 -1.12
C ASP A 251 -9.72 2.92 0.27
N ILE A 252 -9.46 3.68 1.33
CA ILE A 252 -9.59 3.21 2.72
C ILE A 252 -11.03 2.80 3.03
N ALA A 253 -12.02 3.49 2.45
CA ALA A 253 -13.44 3.19 2.66
C ALA A 253 -13.81 1.75 2.28
N PHE A 254 -13.07 1.15 1.35
CA PHE A 254 -13.27 -0.23 0.89
C PHE A 254 -12.47 -1.26 1.68
N LEU A 255 -11.52 -0.83 2.51
CA LEU A 255 -10.70 -1.72 3.31
C LEU A 255 -11.33 -2.08 4.65
N ARG A 256 -11.05 -3.31 5.10
CA ARG A 256 -11.46 -3.79 6.42
C ARG A 256 -10.37 -4.70 6.99
N ALA A 257 -10.29 -4.76 8.30
CA ALA A 257 -9.44 -5.74 8.97
C ALA A 257 -9.86 -7.17 8.57
N GLY A 258 -8.88 -8.05 8.42
CA GLY A 258 -9.07 -9.44 7.98
C GLY A 258 -8.83 -9.66 6.48
N MET A 259 -8.84 -8.61 5.65
CA MET A 259 -8.61 -8.74 4.20
C MET A 259 -7.24 -9.31 3.89
N ALA A 260 -7.22 -10.20 2.89
CA ALA A 260 -5.97 -10.79 2.40
C ALA A 260 -5.14 -9.75 1.64
N ALA A 261 -3.84 -9.82 1.83
CA ALA A 261 -2.90 -8.97 1.15
C ALA A 261 -1.67 -9.77 0.71
N ALA A 262 -1.12 -9.41 -0.43
CA ALA A 262 0.11 -9.92 -0.97
C ALA A 262 1.15 -8.80 -0.96
N VAL A 263 2.28 -9.02 -0.28
CA VAL A 263 3.33 -8.02 -0.09
C VAL A 263 4.59 -8.46 -0.83
N THR A 264 5.10 -7.58 -1.68
CA THR A 264 6.32 -7.81 -2.46
C THR A 264 7.34 -6.73 -2.12
N PRO A 265 8.46 -7.06 -1.45
CA PRO A 265 9.54 -6.12 -1.19
C PRO A 265 10.15 -5.62 -2.50
N VAL A 266 10.57 -4.34 -2.52
CA VAL A 266 11.26 -3.78 -3.69
C VAL A 266 12.58 -4.51 -3.91
N GLY A 267 12.84 -4.90 -5.16
CA GLY A 267 14.04 -5.67 -5.53
C GLY A 267 13.92 -7.18 -5.30
N SER A 268 12.75 -7.68 -4.88
CA SER A 268 12.47 -9.12 -4.76
C SER A 268 11.31 -9.52 -5.65
N ALA A 269 11.38 -10.71 -6.26
CA ALA A 269 10.25 -11.32 -6.94
C ALA A 269 9.35 -12.13 -5.99
N GLN A 270 9.79 -12.34 -4.74
CA GLN A 270 9.07 -13.15 -3.77
C GLN A 270 7.90 -12.38 -3.18
N GLU A 271 6.72 -12.99 -3.22
CA GLU A 271 5.49 -12.48 -2.65
C GLU A 271 5.24 -13.11 -1.28
N TYR A 272 4.93 -12.28 -0.29
CA TYR A 272 4.60 -12.70 1.07
C TYR A 272 3.13 -12.47 1.34
N ARG A 273 2.42 -13.52 1.74
CA ARG A 273 1.01 -13.44 2.09
C ARG A 273 0.84 -12.87 3.49
N GLY A 274 -0.03 -11.88 3.60
CA GLY A 274 -0.38 -11.24 4.86
C GLY A 274 -1.87 -10.97 4.96
N ARG A 275 -2.28 -10.36 6.07
CA ARG A 275 -3.65 -9.87 6.27
C ARG A 275 -3.62 -8.49 6.88
N VAL A 276 -4.55 -7.63 6.44
CA VAL A 276 -4.80 -6.35 7.10
C VAL A 276 -5.31 -6.64 8.50
N TRP A 277 -4.56 -6.23 9.53
CA TRP A 277 -4.96 -6.44 10.91
C TRP A 277 -5.47 -5.17 11.57
N LEU A 278 -5.07 -4.01 11.05
CA LEU A 278 -5.49 -2.71 11.54
C LEU A 278 -5.48 -1.69 10.39
N LEU A 279 -6.47 -0.82 10.40
CA LEU A 279 -6.47 0.43 9.65
C LEU A 279 -6.25 1.54 10.67
N ASP A 280 -5.21 2.35 10.50
CA ASP A 280 -4.95 3.44 11.43
C ASP A 280 -6.14 4.41 11.41
N PRO A 281 -6.59 4.87 12.58
CA PRO A 281 -7.76 5.74 12.69
C PRO A 281 -7.49 7.16 12.18
N MET A 282 -6.23 7.51 11.97
CA MET A 282 -5.81 8.82 11.48
C MET A 282 -5.47 8.78 10.01
N ILE A 283 -5.94 9.79 9.30
CA ILE A 283 -5.53 10.11 7.92
C ILE A 283 -4.62 11.34 8.01
N ASP A 284 -3.49 11.26 7.34
CA ASP A 284 -2.58 12.40 7.22
C ASP A 284 -3.21 13.47 6.32
N ASN A 285 -3.43 14.67 6.86
CA ASN A 285 -4.13 15.75 6.17
C ASN A 285 -3.31 16.42 5.06
N VAL A 286 -2.00 16.21 5.03
CA VAL A 286 -1.13 16.77 3.99
C VAL A 286 -1.09 15.84 2.79
N SER A 287 -0.82 14.55 3.02
CA SER A 287 -0.74 13.55 1.96
C SER A 287 -2.09 12.97 1.56
N ARG A 288 -3.14 13.14 2.35
CA ARG A 288 -4.46 12.52 2.19
C ARG A 288 -4.38 10.99 2.10
N GLN A 289 -3.49 10.42 2.91
CA GLN A 289 -3.29 8.98 2.99
C GLN A 289 -3.50 8.48 4.40
N GLY A 290 -4.07 7.31 4.51
CA GLY A 290 -4.11 6.56 5.76
C GLY A 290 -3.20 5.33 5.68
N ILE A 291 -3.00 4.67 6.81
CA ILE A 291 -2.11 3.51 6.90
C ILE A 291 -2.94 2.24 7.11
N ALA A 292 -2.80 1.31 6.19
CA ALA A 292 -3.26 -0.06 6.38
C ALA A 292 -2.08 -0.91 6.87
N ARG A 293 -2.22 -1.52 8.06
CA ARG A 293 -1.19 -2.37 8.65
C ARG A 293 -1.45 -3.82 8.28
N ILE A 294 -0.53 -4.40 7.54
CA ILE A 294 -0.61 -5.78 7.05
C ILE A 294 0.33 -6.63 7.87
N ALA A 295 -0.21 -7.56 8.66
CA ALA A 295 0.58 -8.50 9.42
C ALA A 295 1.29 -9.49 8.50
N LEU A 296 2.57 -9.69 8.73
CA LEU A 296 3.43 -10.59 7.97
C LEU A 296 4.13 -11.56 8.93
N PRO A 297 4.12 -12.86 8.65
CA PRO A 297 4.98 -13.80 9.38
C PRO A 297 6.44 -13.46 9.08
N TYR A 298 7.29 -13.63 10.09
CA TYR A 298 8.73 -13.42 9.89
C TYR A 298 9.28 -14.36 8.81
N SER A 299 10.02 -13.76 7.90
CA SER A 299 10.81 -14.49 6.90
C SER A 299 12.17 -13.79 6.74
N PRO A 300 13.28 -14.54 6.52
CA PRO A 300 14.62 -13.95 6.32
C PRO A 300 14.70 -12.94 5.17
N GLY A 301 13.80 -13.05 4.18
CA GLY A 301 13.72 -12.09 3.06
C GLY A 301 13.01 -10.78 3.41
N LEU A 302 12.34 -10.69 4.57
CA LEU A 302 11.68 -9.48 5.03
C LEU A 302 12.62 -8.68 5.94
N ARG A 303 13.07 -7.53 5.50
CA ARG A 303 13.94 -6.65 6.28
C ARG A 303 13.15 -5.44 6.79
N VAL A 304 13.25 -5.18 8.08
CA VAL A 304 12.67 -3.97 8.69
C VAL A 304 13.31 -2.73 8.07
N GLY A 305 12.49 -1.75 7.69
CA GLY A 305 12.91 -0.55 6.95
C GLY A 305 12.84 -0.69 5.44
N ALA A 306 12.69 -1.90 4.87
CA ALA A 306 12.59 -2.08 3.43
C ALA A 306 11.25 -1.56 2.89
N PHE A 307 11.29 -0.97 1.69
CA PHE A 307 10.07 -0.62 0.96
C PHE A 307 9.44 -1.85 0.32
N ALA A 308 8.12 -1.87 0.28
CA ALA A 308 7.35 -2.95 -0.32
C ALA A 308 6.10 -2.40 -1.00
N LYS A 309 5.56 -3.19 -1.95
CA LYS A 309 4.24 -2.99 -2.55
C LYS A 309 3.28 -4.02 -1.97
N ALA A 310 2.08 -3.60 -1.63
CA ALA A 310 1.00 -4.47 -1.21
C ALA A 310 -0.11 -4.46 -2.25
N ARG A 311 -0.67 -5.64 -2.54
CA ARG A 311 -1.94 -5.82 -3.24
C ARG A 311 -2.94 -6.36 -2.22
N ILE A 312 -3.93 -5.56 -1.87
CA ILE A 312 -4.96 -5.89 -0.90
C ILE A 312 -6.22 -6.27 -1.67
N THR A 313 -6.76 -7.45 -1.43
CA THR A 313 -8.02 -7.89 -2.02
C THR A 313 -9.18 -7.29 -1.24
N ALA A 314 -9.79 -6.24 -1.81
CA ALA A 314 -10.86 -5.46 -1.16
C ALA A 314 -12.26 -6.07 -1.30
N GLY A 315 -12.35 -7.27 -1.89
CA GLY A 315 -13.60 -8.00 -2.11
C GLY A 315 -13.82 -8.31 -3.57
N GLU A 316 -15.01 -8.82 -3.87
CA GLU A 316 -15.46 -9.08 -5.23
C GLU A 316 -16.56 -8.06 -5.59
N ALA A 317 -16.39 -7.37 -6.68
CA ALA A 317 -17.42 -6.52 -7.25
C ALA A 317 -18.00 -7.21 -8.48
N SER A 318 -19.32 -7.36 -8.51
CA SER A 318 -20.02 -7.85 -9.71
C SER A 318 -20.00 -6.75 -10.76
N ARG A 319 -19.22 -6.92 -11.83
CA ARG A 319 -19.03 -5.91 -12.89
C ARG A 319 -19.19 -6.52 -14.26
N PRO A 320 -19.67 -5.76 -15.24
CA PRO A 320 -19.64 -6.16 -16.65
C PRO A 320 -18.19 -6.33 -17.11
N VAL A 321 -17.89 -7.47 -17.76
CA VAL A 321 -16.60 -7.74 -18.38
C VAL A 321 -16.77 -7.80 -19.88
N LEU A 322 -15.99 -7.00 -20.60
CA LEU A 322 -16.03 -6.88 -22.05
C LEU A 322 -14.70 -7.36 -22.66
N PRO A 323 -14.73 -7.91 -23.88
CA PRO A 323 -13.51 -8.10 -24.65
C PRO A 323 -12.79 -6.77 -24.88
N GLN A 324 -11.47 -6.78 -24.88
CA GLN A 324 -10.67 -5.56 -25.07
C GLN A 324 -11.00 -4.85 -26.39
N SER A 325 -11.39 -5.58 -27.43
CA SER A 325 -11.82 -5.04 -28.73
C SER A 325 -13.08 -4.17 -28.68
N ALA A 326 -13.92 -4.35 -27.66
CA ALA A 326 -15.15 -3.58 -27.49
C ALA A 326 -14.92 -2.21 -26.83
N VAL A 327 -13.80 -2.01 -26.14
CA VAL A 327 -13.46 -0.77 -25.43
C VAL A 327 -12.64 0.13 -26.36
N GLN A 328 -13.12 1.34 -26.59
CA GLN A 328 -12.45 2.37 -27.38
C GLN A 328 -12.06 3.54 -26.51
N ALA A 329 -11.08 4.31 -26.94
CA ALA A 329 -10.65 5.54 -26.26
C ALA A 329 -10.47 6.66 -27.27
N ASP A 330 -10.87 7.87 -26.87
CA ASP A 330 -10.66 9.11 -27.62
C ASP A 330 -10.24 10.25 -26.65
N ASP A 331 -10.13 11.47 -27.15
CA ASP A 331 -9.75 12.66 -26.37
C ASP A 331 -10.73 12.96 -25.21
N LYS A 332 -11.93 12.37 -25.24
CA LYS A 332 -12.98 12.53 -24.22
C LYS A 332 -12.99 11.39 -23.20
N GLY A 333 -12.11 10.40 -23.36
CA GLY A 333 -11.98 9.24 -22.48
C GLY A 333 -12.43 7.92 -23.10
N SER A 334 -12.56 6.89 -22.25
CA SER A 334 -12.96 5.56 -22.70
C SER A 334 -14.46 5.47 -22.94
N TYR A 335 -14.85 4.77 -24.00
CA TYR A 335 -16.24 4.56 -24.37
C TYR A 335 -16.48 3.20 -25.02
N VAL A 336 -17.73 2.80 -25.09
CA VAL A 336 -18.20 1.64 -25.86
C VAL A 336 -19.35 2.05 -26.77
N MET A 337 -19.58 1.28 -27.83
CA MET A 337 -20.73 1.40 -28.67
C MET A 337 -21.79 0.40 -28.20
N ILE A 338 -22.97 0.88 -27.82
CA ILE A 338 -24.13 0.07 -27.43
C ILE A 338 -25.19 0.11 -28.52
N VAL A 339 -26.00 -0.92 -28.58
CA VAL A 339 -27.17 -0.98 -29.49
C VAL A 339 -28.39 -0.46 -28.75
N GLY A 340 -28.85 0.71 -29.15
CA GLY A 340 -30.06 1.36 -28.64
C GLY A 340 -31.35 0.97 -29.36
N ALA A 341 -32.40 1.75 -29.19
CA ALA A 341 -33.66 1.52 -29.79
C ALA A 341 -33.58 1.59 -31.33
N GLY A 342 -34.29 0.67 -32.01
CA GLY A 342 -34.27 0.58 -33.47
C GLY A 342 -32.96 0.09 -34.07
N ASN A 343 -32.16 -0.66 -33.32
CA ASN A 343 -30.84 -1.18 -33.74
C ASN A 343 -29.85 -0.08 -34.15
N LYS A 344 -29.94 1.10 -33.54
CA LYS A 344 -29.02 2.21 -33.76
C LYS A 344 -27.89 2.16 -32.75
N VAL A 345 -26.69 2.46 -33.21
CA VAL A 345 -25.50 2.50 -32.36
C VAL A 345 -25.46 3.79 -31.57
N GLU A 346 -25.26 3.68 -30.26
CA GLU A 346 -25.08 4.81 -29.34
C GLU A 346 -23.72 4.75 -28.68
N ARG A 347 -23.04 5.89 -28.60
CA ARG A 347 -21.77 6.02 -27.84
C ARG A 347 -22.09 6.16 -26.35
N ARG A 348 -21.53 5.26 -25.53
CA ARG A 348 -21.68 5.31 -24.08
C ARG A 348 -20.31 5.50 -23.44
N ALA A 349 -20.13 6.59 -22.72
CA ALA A 349 -18.92 6.82 -21.93
C ALA A 349 -18.85 5.81 -20.76
N ILE A 350 -17.68 5.28 -20.54
CA ILE A 350 -17.42 4.29 -19.48
C ILE A 350 -16.16 4.65 -18.70
N THR A 351 -16.07 4.14 -17.47
CA THR A 351 -14.80 4.10 -16.74
C THR A 351 -14.28 2.67 -16.74
N VAL A 352 -13.07 2.49 -17.24
CA VAL A 352 -12.40 1.20 -17.25
C VAL A 352 -11.93 0.87 -15.83
N GLY A 353 -12.18 -0.36 -15.39
CA GLY A 353 -11.70 -0.92 -14.14
C GLY A 353 -10.46 -1.80 -14.34
N THR A 354 -10.46 -2.98 -13.74
CA THR A 354 -9.36 -3.95 -13.84
C THR A 354 -9.34 -4.62 -15.21
N VAL A 355 -8.15 -4.70 -15.82
CA VAL A 355 -7.90 -5.49 -17.05
C VAL A 355 -7.34 -6.85 -16.62
N SER A 356 -7.92 -7.93 -17.14
CA SER A 356 -7.52 -9.31 -16.87
C SER A 356 -7.51 -10.13 -18.17
N ASP A 357 -7.03 -11.37 -18.09
CA ASP A 357 -7.06 -12.32 -19.24
C ASP A 357 -8.50 -12.64 -19.68
N GLN A 358 -9.49 -12.43 -18.81
CA GLN A 358 -10.90 -12.60 -19.13
C GLN A 358 -11.50 -11.40 -19.87
N GLY A 359 -10.81 -10.27 -19.92
CA GLY A 359 -11.25 -9.03 -20.55
C GLY A 359 -11.10 -7.80 -19.65
N VAL A 360 -11.79 -6.74 -20.03
CA VAL A 360 -11.80 -5.44 -19.35
C VAL A 360 -13.07 -5.31 -18.50
N ALA A 361 -12.91 -5.23 -17.18
CA ALA A 361 -14.02 -4.96 -16.27
C ALA A 361 -14.40 -3.48 -16.35
N ILE A 362 -15.69 -3.19 -16.44
CA ILE A 362 -16.21 -1.82 -16.52
C ILE A 362 -16.61 -1.35 -15.12
N ALA A 363 -15.98 -0.27 -14.66
CA ALA A 363 -16.24 0.28 -13.34
C ALA A 363 -17.58 1.02 -13.28
N THR A 364 -17.87 1.86 -14.29
CA THR A 364 -19.13 2.62 -14.40
C THR A 364 -19.52 2.79 -15.87
N GLY A 365 -20.81 3.06 -16.12
CA GLY A 365 -21.34 3.35 -17.46
C GLY A 365 -22.15 2.21 -18.09
N LEU A 366 -22.05 0.96 -17.57
CA LEU A 366 -22.82 -0.20 -18.00
C LEU A 366 -23.43 -0.94 -16.81
N THR A 367 -24.62 -1.53 -17.03
CA THR A 367 -25.32 -2.38 -16.06
C THR A 367 -25.06 -3.87 -16.31
N GLY A 368 -24.57 -4.23 -17.50
CA GLY A 368 -24.31 -5.60 -17.92
C GLY A 368 -25.42 -6.23 -18.77
N SER A 369 -26.57 -5.58 -18.90
CA SER A 369 -27.70 -6.04 -19.73
C SER A 369 -27.69 -5.46 -21.15
N GLU A 370 -26.87 -4.45 -21.39
CA GLU A 370 -26.77 -3.75 -22.67
C GLU A 370 -26.12 -4.63 -23.73
N LYS A 371 -26.55 -4.51 -24.97
CA LYS A 371 -25.91 -5.10 -26.13
C LYS A 371 -24.75 -4.20 -26.55
N VAL A 372 -23.54 -4.64 -26.31
CA VAL A 372 -22.31 -3.90 -26.62
C VAL A 372 -21.70 -4.45 -27.91
N VAL A 373 -21.26 -3.57 -28.79
CA VAL A 373 -20.53 -3.94 -30.01
C VAL A 373 -19.17 -4.53 -29.64
N ALA A 374 -18.95 -5.80 -29.98
CA ALA A 374 -17.72 -6.52 -29.62
C ALA A 374 -16.55 -6.20 -30.55
N ASN A 375 -16.85 -6.09 -31.86
CA ASN A 375 -15.86 -5.84 -32.89
C ASN A 375 -16.35 -4.69 -33.80
N ALA A 376 -15.40 -4.04 -34.50
CA ALA A 376 -15.69 -2.94 -35.44
C ALA A 376 -16.27 -1.66 -34.80
N ALA A 377 -16.28 -1.51 -33.49
CA ALA A 377 -16.79 -0.32 -32.81
C ALA A 377 -16.13 1.00 -33.31
N ALA A 378 -14.86 0.94 -33.70
CA ALA A 378 -14.11 2.08 -34.22
C ALA A 378 -14.58 2.58 -35.61
N PHE A 379 -15.28 1.74 -36.36
CA PHE A 379 -15.75 2.06 -37.72
C PHE A 379 -17.20 2.52 -37.76
N LEU A 380 -17.94 2.41 -36.66
CA LEU A 380 -19.35 2.76 -36.57
C LEU A 380 -19.53 4.21 -36.11
N ARG A 381 -20.53 4.87 -36.69
CA ARG A 381 -20.90 6.23 -36.27
C ARG A 381 -22.11 6.21 -35.33
N PRO A 382 -22.14 7.04 -34.31
CA PRO A 382 -23.36 7.20 -33.48
C PRO A 382 -24.57 7.52 -34.33
N GLY A 383 -25.68 6.76 -34.11
CA GLY A 383 -26.94 6.88 -34.89
C GLY A 383 -26.99 5.95 -36.11
N GLU A 384 -25.94 5.25 -36.47
CA GLU A 384 -25.92 4.29 -37.57
C GLU A 384 -26.75 3.04 -37.25
N ALA A 385 -27.54 2.58 -38.23
CA ALA A 385 -28.34 1.37 -38.08
C ALA A 385 -27.49 0.13 -38.39
N ILE A 386 -27.52 -0.88 -37.52
CA ILE A 386 -26.78 -2.12 -37.65
C ILE A 386 -27.71 -3.34 -37.56
N ALA A 387 -27.28 -4.47 -38.10
CA ALA A 387 -27.88 -5.77 -37.85
C ALA A 387 -27.08 -6.48 -36.74
N PRO A 388 -27.54 -6.49 -35.47
CA PRO A 388 -26.78 -7.06 -34.37
C PRO A 388 -26.82 -8.58 -34.40
N VAL A 389 -25.65 -9.21 -34.47
CA VAL A 389 -25.47 -10.68 -34.35
C VAL A 389 -24.90 -10.95 -32.96
N ILE A 390 -25.64 -11.68 -32.14
CA ILE A 390 -25.19 -11.99 -30.78
C ILE A 390 -24.02 -12.98 -30.86
N ALA A 391 -22.86 -12.59 -30.32
CA ALA A 391 -21.74 -13.51 -30.18
C ALA A 391 -22.13 -14.67 -29.27
N LYS A 392 -21.96 -15.90 -29.73
CA LYS A 392 -22.11 -17.07 -28.89
C LYS A 392 -20.97 -17.03 -27.86
N LYS A 393 -21.33 -17.00 -26.56
CA LYS A 393 -20.35 -16.98 -25.47
C LYS A 393 -19.40 -18.17 -25.67
N ALA A 394 -18.11 -17.90 -25.89
CA ALA A 394 -17.11 -18.96 -25.86
C ALA A 394 -17.13 -19.57 -24.45
N ALA A 395 -17.28 -20.87 -24.38
CA ALA A 395 -17.36 -21.66 -23.15
C ALA A 395 -16.05 -21.67 -22.39
#